data_656ce8b467cea6dcd55485e7f74862db
#
_entry.id   656ce8b467cea6dcd55485e7f74862db
#
_cell.length_a   1.000
_cell.length_b   1.000
_cell.length_c   1.000
_cell.angle_alpha   90.00
_cell.angle_beta   90.00
_cell.angle_gamma   90.00
#
_symmetry.space_group_name_H-M   'P 1'
#
loop_
_entity.id
_entity.type
_entity.pdbx_description
1 polymer ?
#
loop_
_entity_poly.entity_id
_entity_poly.type
_entity_poly.pdbx_seq_one_letter_code
_entity_poly.pdbx_strand_id
1 'polypeptide(L)'
;FHPESSRVARMASGGRHGLAQSIFQVGGNFGSSLGPLLAAVIIAPYGKGNVAWFVLAALLAIVVLAQISRWYSAQHRMNKGKPKATIINPLPRNKVVLAVSILLILIFSKYFYMASISSYYTFYLMQKFGLSIQNAQLHLFAFLFAVAAGTVVGGPGGGKI
;
A
#
# COMPACT_ATOMS: atom_id res chain seq x y z
N PHE A 1 7.52 9.08 2.35
CA PHE A 1 6.41 8.65 3.25
C PHE A 1 6.40 7.14 3.45
N HIS A 2 6.42 6.34 2.40
CA HIS A 2 6.28 4.87 2.45
C HIS A 2 7.33 4.14 3.33
N PRO A 3 8.64 4.44 3.26
CA PRO A 3 9.64 3.80 4.10
C PRO A 3 9.44 4.05 5.59
N GLU A 4 9.10 5.29 5.99
CA GLU A 4 8.87 5.62 7.40
C GLU A 4 7.59 4.99 7.94
N SER A 5 6.52 4.95 7.17
CA SER A 5 5.27 4.30 7.58
C SER A 5 5.45 2.79 7.78
N SER A 6 6.19 2.12 6.91
CA SER A 6 6.58 0.72 7.06
C SER A 6 7.42 0.48 8.32
N ARG A 7 8.33 1.40 8.64
CA ARG A 7 9.14 1.35 9.86
C ARG A 7 8.29 1.51 11.12
N VAL A 8 7.31 2.42 11.11
CA VAL A 8 6.33 2.58 12.20
C VAL A 8 5.51 1.31 12.41
N ALA A 9 4.99 0.71 11.33
CA ALA A 9 4.27 -0.55 11.38
C ALA A 9 5.13 -1.67 11.98
N ARG A 10 6.40 -1.76 11.60
CA ARG A 10 7.36 -2.72 12.16
C ARG A 10 7.61 -2.48 13.66
N MET A 11 7.72 -1.23 14.10
CA MET A 11 7.89 -0.90 15.52
C MET A 11 6.66 -1.26 16.35
N ALA A 12 5.46 -1.09 15.80
CA ALA A 12 4.20 -1.43 16.45
C ALA A 12 3.90 -2.95 16.47
N SER A 13 4.69 -3.76 15.76
CA SER A 13 4.39 -5.18 15.51
C SER A 13 4.54 -6.12 16.70
N GLY A 14 5.19 -5.67 17.81
CA GLY A 14 5.47 -6.56 18.95
C GLY A 14 6.30 -7.81 18.57
N GLY A 15 7.17 -7.73 17.55
CA GLY A 15 7.96 -8.84 17.04
C GLY A 15 7.36 -9.58 15.85
N ARG A 16 6.06 -9.38 15.54
CA ARG A 16 5.38 -10.02 14.40
C ARG A 16 5.54 -9.17 13.13
N HIS A 17 6.77 -9.01 12.66
CA HIS A 17 7.12 -8.08 11.60
C HIS A 17 6.42 -8.38 10.26
N GLY A 18 6.31 -9.66 9.89
CA GLY A 18 5.63 -10.10 8.66
C GLY A 18 4.14 -9.71 8.65
N LEU A 19 3.44 -10.00 9.76
CA LEU A 19 2.02 -9.65 9.89
C LEU A 19 1.79 -8.13 9.83
N ALA A 20 2.60 -7.34 10.53
CA ALA A 20 2.47 -5.90 10.53
C ALA A 20 2.71 -5.31 9.13
N GLN A 21 3.70 -5.82 8.41
CA GLN A 21 3.99 -5.39 7.05
C GLN A 21 2.88 -5.78 6.08
N SER A 22 2.28 -6.96 6.25
CA SER A 22 1.13 -7.40 5.45
C SER A 22 -0.09 -6.51 5.67
N ILE A 23 -0.44 -6.22 6.92
CA ILE A 23 -1.56 -5.32 7.26
C ILE A 23 -1.33 -3.93 6.66
N PHE A 24 -0.11 -3.41 6.78
CA PHE A 24 0.26 -2.12 6.19
C PHE A 24 0.08 -2.12 4.66
N GLN A 25 0.55 -3.17 3.98
CA GLN A 25 0.44 -3.32 2.53
C GLN A 25 -1.03 -3.47 2.08
N VAL A 26 -1.81 -4.26 2.84
CA VAL A 26 -3.26 -4.42 2.60
C VAL A 26 -3.98 -3.09 2.69
N GLY A 27 -3.68 -2.27 3.71
CA GLY A 27 -4.26 -0.94 3.86
C GLY A 27 -3.98 -0.05 2.64
N GLY A 28 -2.75 -0.07 2.12
CA GLY A 28 -2.38 0.65 0.91
C GLY A 28 -3.12 0.16 -0.35
N ASN A 29 -3.15 -1.14 -0.57
CA ASN A 29 -3.84 -1.75 -1.72
C ASN A 29 -5.35 -1.54 -1.65
N PHE A 30 -5.96 -1.70 -0.47
CA PHE A 30 -7.38 -1.45 -0.24
C PHE A 30 -7.73 0.03 -0.49
N GLY A 31 -6.93 0.96 0.03
CA GLY A 31 -7.11 2.39 -0.24
C GLY A 31 -7.04 2.72 -1.74
N SER A 32 -6.12 2.09 -2.46
CA SER A 32 -6.01 2.25 -3.92
C SER A 32 -7.22 1.71 -4.68
N SER A 33 -7.86 0.64 -4.19
CA SER A 33 -9.07 0.09 -4.82
C SER A 33 -10.30 0.96 -4.58
N LEU A 34 -10.36 1.66 -3.44
CA LEU A 34 -11.49 2.56 -3.14
C LEU A 34 -11.58 3.75 -4.10
N GLY A 35 -10.47 4.20 -4.69
CA GLY A 35 -10.47 5.30 -5.65
C GLY A 35 -11.42 5.09 -6.83
N PRO A 36 -11.25 4.04 -7.64
CA PRO A 36 -12.17 3.69 -8.72
C PRO A 36 -13.62 3.45 -8.27
N LEU A 37 -13.82 2.81 -7.12
CA LEU A 37 -15.16 2.59 -6.57
C LEU A 37 -15.86 3.93 -6.29
N LEU A 38 -15.20 4.84 -5.59
CA LEU A 38 -15.76 6.15 -5.27
C LEU A 38 -15.97 7.00 -6.53
N ALA A 39 -15.09 6.86 -7.52
CA ALA A 39 -15.28 7.48 -8.83
C ALA A 39 -16.54 6.96 -9.52
N ALA A 40 -16.79 5.66 -9.50
CA ALA A 40 -17.98 5.04 -10.10
C ALA A 40 -19.29 5.43 -9.40
N VAL A 41 -19.26 5.48 -8.05
CA VAL A 41 -20.49 5.68 -7.25
C VAL A 41 -20.80 7.16 -7.01
N ILE A 42 -19.80 8.01 -6.89
CA ILE A 42 -19.99 9.41 -6.54
C ILE A 42 -19.74 10.33 -7.73
N ILE A 43 -18.58 10.20 -8.40
CA ILE A 43 -18.17 11.18 -9.41
C ILE A 43 -18.92 10.97 -10.72
N ALA A 44 -19.09 9.72 -11.16
CA ALA A 44 -19.74 9.41 -12.42
C ALA A 44 -21.23 9.83 -12.44
N PRO A 45 -22.05 9.55 -11.41
CA PRO A 45 -23.46 9.95 -11.40
C PRO A 45 -23.70 11.39 -10.97
N TYR A 46 -22.91 11.93 -10.02
CA TYR A 46 -23.18 13.23 -9.40
C TYR A 46 -22.26 14.37 -9.86
N GLY A 47 -21.30 14.07 -10.74
CA GLY A 47 -20.40 15.05 -11.33
C GLY A 47 -19.16 15.40 -10.48
N LYS A 48 -18.23 16.11 -11.12
CA LYS A 48 -16.88 16.38 -10.58
C LYS A 48 -16.86 17.25 -9.32
N GLY A 49 -17.89 18.07 -9.08
CA GLY A 49 -17.98 18.94 -7.89
C GLY A 49 -17.98 18.15 -6.57
N ASN A 50 -18.47 16.92 -6.59
CA ASN A 50 -18.53 16.06 -5.41
C ASN A 50 -17.17 15.50 -4.94
N VAL A 51 -16.09 15.74 -5.70
CA VAL A 51 -14.72 15.49 -5.25
C VAL A 51 -14.39 16.27 -3.96
N ALA A 52 -15.05 17.40 -3.72
CA ALA A 52 -14.86 18.19 -2.50
C ALA A 52 -15.14 17.39 -1.21
N TRP A 53 -16.02 16.39 -1.24
CA TRP A 53 -16.30 15.53 -0.07
C TRP A 53 -15.08 14.72 0.38
N PHE A 54 -14.11 14.45 -0.51
CA PHE A 54 -12.86 13.78 -0.14
C PHE A 54 -11.97 14.61 0.79
N VAL A 55 -12.22 15.90 0.92
CA VAL A 55 -11.55 16.76 1.90
C VAL A 55 -11.81 16.25 3.33
N LEU A 56 -13.00 15.72 3.62
CA LEU A 56 -13.29 15.15 4.93
C LEU A 56 -12.43 13.92 5.24
N ALA A 57 -12.23 13.06 4.23
CA ALA A 57 -11.32 11.91 4.36
C ALA A 57 -9.87 12.36 4.55
N ALA A 58 -9.44 13.41 3.87
CA ALA A 58 -8.11 13.99 4.03
C ALA A 58 -7.90 14.58 5.44
N LEU A 59 -8.89 15.29 5.98
CA LEU A 59 -8.85 15.83 7.35
C LEU A 59 -8.77 14.69 8.39
N LEU A 60 -9.57 13.64 8.22
CA LEU A 60 -9.51 12.44 9.07
C LEU A 60 -8.12 11.81 9.02
N ALA A 61 -7.53 11.67 7.82
CA ALA A 61 -6.18 11.14 7.67
C ALA A 61 -5.14 12.01 8.40
N ILE A 62 -5.25 13.33 8.35
CA ILE A 62 -4.36 14.26 9.09
C ILE A 62 -4.45 14.01 10.59
N VAL A 63 -5.66 13.88 11.15
CA VAL A 63 -5.86 13.61 12.58
C VAL A 63 -5.23 12.30 12.99
N VAL A 64 -5.47 11.22 12.23
CA VAL A 64 -4.88 9.90 12.49
C VAL A 64 -3.36 9.94 12.42
N LEU A 65 -2.80 10.57 11.39
CA LEU A 65 -1.35 10.71 11.24
C LEU A 65 -0.72 11.55 12.34
N ALA A 66 -1.40 12.59 12.82
CA ALA A 66 -0.92 13.39 13.95
C ALA A 66 -0.84 12.55 15.25
N GLN A 67 -1.83 11.69 15.49
CA GLN A 67 -1.80 10.78 16.65
C GLN A 67 -0.67 9.74 16.53
N ILE A 68 -0.50 9.14 15.36
CA ILE A 68 0.59 8.19 15.08
C ILE A 68 1.96 8.87 15.26
N SER A 69 2.11 10.11 14.78
CA SER A 69 3.34 10.88 14.93
C SER A 69 3.71 11.15 16.39
N ARG A 70 2.72 11.48 17.22
CA ARG A 70 2.92 11.67 18.68
C ARG A 70 3.38 10.37 19.34
N TRP A 71 2.72 9.26 19.03
CA TRP A 71 3.09 7.93 19.54
C TRP A 71 4.51 7.55 19.10
N TYR A 72 4.82 7.73 17.82
CA TYR A 72 6.14 7.42 17.24
C TYR A 72 7.25 8.24 17.92
N SER A 73 7.04 9.54 18.16
CA SER A 73 8.00 10.39 18.82
C SER A 73 8.27 9.95 20.27
N ALA A 74 7.23 9.51 20.99
CA ALA A 74 7.37 8.97 22.34
C ALA A 74 8.19 7.67 22.33
N GLN A 75 7.87 6.73 21.43
CA GLN A 75 8.61 5.47 21.30
C GLN A 75 10.07 5.69 20.87
N HIS A 76 10.32 6.65 20.00
CA HIS A 76 11.67 6.97 19.56
C HIS A 76 12.53 7.53 20.68
N ARG A 77 11.95 8.35 21.56
CA ARG A 77 12.61 8.86 22.77
C ARG A 77 12.97 7.73 23.74
N MET A 78 12.07 6.78 23.98
CA MET A 78 12.31 5.64 24.88
C MET A 78 13.37 4.68 24.34
N ASN A 79 13.53 4.57 23.03
CA ASN A 79 14.48 3.67 22.38
C ASN A 79 15.85 4.30 22.08
N LYS A 80 16.05 5.60 22.31
CA LYS A 80 17.33 6.30 22.06
C LYS A 80 18.54 5.76 22.81
N GLY A 81 18.34 5.01 23.90
CA GLY A 81 19.42 4.43 24.72
C GLY A 81 19.65 2.92 24.49
N LYS A 82 18.87 2.25 23.66
CA LYS A 82 19.05 0.81 23.45
C LYS A 82 20.15 0.55 22.42
N PRO A 83 21.12 -0.32 22.71
CA PRO A 83 22.15 -0.69 21.74
C PRO A 83 21.50 -1.28 20.49
N LYS A 84 21.94 -0.83 19.31
CA LYS A 84 21.55 -1.45 18.05
C LYS A 84 22.04 -2.90 18.08
N ALA A 85 21.16 -3.86 17.81
CA ALA A 85 21.53 -5.24 17.66
C ALA A 85 22.66 -5.34 16.60
N THR A 86 23.83 -5.78 17.05
CA THR A 86 24.98 -6.01 16.17
C THR A 86 24.68 -7.26 15.37
N ILE A 87 24.73 -7.16 14.04
CA ILE A 87 24.59 -8.34 13.17
C ILE A 87 25.88 -9.17 13.36
N ILE A 88 25.75 -10.30 14.04
CA ILE A 88 26.87 -11.17 14.44
C ILE A 88 27.55 -11.85 13.23
N ASN A 89 26.86 -11.98 12.10
CA ASN A 89 27.40 -12.54 10.85
C ASN A 89 26.87 -11.77 9.64
N PRO A 90 27.55 -10.72 9.17
CA PRO A 90 27.15 -10.01 7.97
C PRO A 90 27.33 -10.93 6.75
N LEU A 91 26.28 -11.08 5.95
CA LEU A 91 26.35 -11.76 4.66
C LEU A 91 27.41 -11.07 3.77
N PRO A 92 28.16 -11.83 2.96
CA PRO A 92 29.15 -11.23 2.06
C PRO A 92 28.47 -10.22 1.13
N ARG A 93 29.14 -9.08 0.94
CA ARG A 93 28.60 -7.91 0.20
C ARG A 93 28.03 -8.28 -1.17
N ASN A 94 28.67 -9.20 -1.89
CA ASN A 94 28.23 -9.64 -3.21
C ASN A 94 26.87 -10.34 -3.17
N LYS A 95 26.61 -11.17 -2.16
CA LYS A 95 25.30 -11.83 -1.98
C LYS A 95 24.20 -10.82 -1.62
N VAL A 96 24.55 -9.82 -0.80
CA VAL A 96 23.59 -8.75 -0.46
C VAL A 96 23.26 -7.91 -1.69
N VAL A 97 24.24 -7.51 -2.47
CA VAL A 97 24.03 -6.73 -3.71
C VAL A 97 23.18 -7.53 -4.70
N LEU A 98 23.51 -8.80 -4.92
CA LEU A 98 22.72 -9.66 -5.82
C LEU A 98 21.25 -9.78 -5.35
N ALA A 99 21.03 -10.08 -4.07
CA ALA A 99 19.69 -10.21 -3.50
C ALA A 99 18.88 -8.90 -3.63
N VAL A 100 19.50 -7.75 -3.32
CA VAL A 100 18.87 -6.43 -3.46
C VAL A 100 18.56 -6.13 -4.92
N SER A 101 19.46 -6.45 -5.86
CA SER A 101 19.24 -6.23 -7.29
C SER A 101 18.06 -7.07 -7.80
N ILE A 102 17.97 -8.35 -7.43
CA ILE A 102 16.85 -9.22 -7.80
C ILE A 102 15.54 -8.65 -7.23
N LEU A 103 15.53 -8.25 -5.95
CA LEU A 103 14.34 -7.65 -5.34
C LEU A 103 13.92 -6.35 -6.02
N LEU A 104 14.86 -5.49 -6.40
CA LEU A 104 14.58 -4.25 -7.12
C LEU A 104 13.94 -4.53 -8.49
N ILE A 105 14.45 -5.49 -9.25
CA ILE A 105 13.90 -5.87 -10.55
C ILE A 105 12.47 -6.40 -10.39
N LEU A 106 12.22 -7.28 -9.40
CA LEU A 106 10.90 -7.82 -9.12
C LEU A 106 9.90 -6.73 -8.71
N ILE A 107 10.33 -5.81 -7.83
CA ILE A 107 9.50 -4.67 -7.39
C ILE A 107 9.19 -3.77 -8.59
N PHE A 108 10.20 -3.42 -9.39
CA PHE A 108 10.01 -2.59 -10.58
C PHE A 108 9.03 -3.24 -11.57
N SER A 109 9.20 -4.52 -11.89
CA SER A 109 8.31 -5.28 -12.77
C SER A 109 6.86 -5.26 -12.26
N LYS A 110 6.67 -5.53 -10.96
CA LYS A 110 5.34 -5.47 -10.32
C LYS A 110 4.70 -4.09 -10.44
N TYR A 111 5.42 -3.04 -10.08
CA TYR A 111 4.86 -1.69 -10.12
C TYR A 111 4.62 -1.19 -11.54
N PHE A 112 5.47 -1.53 -12.50
CA PHE A 112 5.27 -1.22 -13.90
C PHE A 112 3.98 -1.86 -14.44
N TYR A 113 3.77 -3.14 -14.16
CA TYR A 113 2.54 -3.85 -14.51
C TYR A 113 1.29 -3.21 -13.87
N MET A 114 1.34 -2.95 -12.56
CA MET A 114 0.22 -2.34 -11.84
C MET A 114 -0.10 -0.93 -12.33
N ALA A 115 0.92 -0.12 -12.62
CA ALA A 115 0.74 1.23 -13.16
C ALA A 115 0.11 1.20 -14.55
N SER A 116 0.55 0.28 -15.41
CA SER A 116 -0.02 0.10 -16.75
C SER A 116 -1.50 -0.28 -16.68
N ILE A 117 -1.86 -1.24 -15.85
CA ILE A 117 -3.27 -1.62 -15.67
C ILE A 117 -4.08 -0.44 -15.10
N SER A 118 -3.63 0.16 -14.02
CA SER A 118 -4.37 1.26 -13.38
C SER A 118 -4.61 2.45 -14.33
N SER A 119 -3.67 2.70 -15.25
CA SER A 119 -3.77 3.83 -16.18
C SER A 119 -4.60 3.52 -17.43
N TYR A 120 -4.49 2.32 -17.98
CA TYR A 120 -5.04 2.02 -19.31
C TYR A 120 -6.26 1.10 -19.27
N TYR A 121 -6.51 0.36 -18.21
CA TYR A 121 -7.57 -0.65 -18.16
C TYR A 121 -8.97 -0.08 -18.40
N THR A 122 -9.26 1.06 -17.79
CA THR A 122 -10.56 1.75 -17.97
C THR A 122 -10.77 2.15 -19.42
N PHE A 123 -9.76 2.74 -20.05
CA PHE A 123 -9.84 3.14 -21.47
C PHE A 123 -9.98 1.93 -22.39
N TYR A 124 -9.25 0.85 -22.13
CA TYR A 124 -9.35 -0.40 -22.87
C TYR A 124 -10.76 -0.98 -22.81
N LEU A 125 -11.37 -1.02 -21.64
CA LEU A 125 -12.73 -1.52 -21.46
C LEU A 125 -13.76 -0.67 -22.19
N MET A 126 -13.63 0.63 -22.14
CA MET A 126 -14.53 1.56 -22.86
C MET A 126 -14.39 1.43 -24.37
N GLN A 127 -13.17 1.37 -24.90
CA GLN A 127 -12.94 1.32 -26.35
C GLN A 127 -13.28 -0.04 -26.96
N LYS A 128 -12.90 -1.14 -26.28
CA LYS A 128 -13.06 -2.49 -26.83
C LYS A 128 -14.43 -3.08 -26.59
N PHE A 129 -15.05 -2.78 -25.45
CA PHE A 129 -16.32 -3.40 -25.03
C PHE A 129 -17.47 -2.39 -24.96
N GLY A 130 -17.23 -1.12 -25.25
CA GLY A 130 -18.26 -0.08 -25.21
C GLY A 130 -18.85 0.16 -23.81
N LEU A 131 -18.12 -0.19 -22.73
CA LEU A 131 -18.61 -0.02 -21.39
C LEU A 131 -18.71 1.46 -20.99
N SER A 132 -19.70 1.77 -20.17
CA SER A 132 -19.78 3.10 -19.55
C SER A 132 -18.59 3.34 -18.61
N ILE A 133 -18.24 4.59 -18.36
CA ILE A 133 -17.19 4.98 -17.42
C ILE A 133 -17.42 4.34 -16.05
N GLN A 134 -18.67 4.33 -15.58
CA GLN A 134 -19.03 3.72 -14.29
C GLN A 134 -18.71 2.23 -14.24
N ASN A 135 -19.13 1.47 -15.25
CA ASN A 135 -18.85 0.04 -15.30
C ASN A 135 -17.36 -0.26 -15.44
N ALA A 136 -16.63 0.51 -16.25
CA ALA A 136 -15.18 0.35 -16.39
C ALA A 136 -14.45 0.61 -15.06
N GLN A 137 -14.87 1.59 -14.27
CA GLN A 137 -14.32 1.87 -12.94
C GLN A 137 -14.65 0.75 -11.92
N LEU A 138 -15.84 0.16 -11.99
CA LEU A 138 -16.19 -0.99 -11.15
C LEU A 138 -15.33 -2.22 -11.45
N HIS A 139 -15.01 -2.47 -12.71
CA HIS A 139 -14.07 -3.54 -13.09
C HIS A 139 -12.66 -3.27 -12.59
N LEU A 140 -12.19 -2.02 -12.68
CA LEU A 140 -10.90 -1.63 -12.11
C LEU A 140 -10.87 -1.80 -10.59
N PHE A 141 -11.94 -1.40 -9.90
CA PHE A 141 -12.10 -1.66 -8.46
C PHE A 141 -12.00 -3.15 -8.15
N ALA A 142 -12.76 -4.00 -8.86
CA ALA A 142 -12.74 -5.45 -8.63
C ALA A 142 -11.33 -6.05 -8.79
N PHE A 143 -10.59 -5.62 -9.81
CA PHE A 143 -9.20 -6.02 -10.03
C PHE A 143 -8.30 -5.61 -8.85
N LEU A 144 -8.32 -4.34 -8.46
CA LEU A 144 -7.47 -3.82 -7.38
C LEU A 144 -7.86 -4.40 -6.02
N PHE A 145 -9.15 -4.65 -5.80
CA PHE A 145 -9.64 -5.33 -4.61
C PHE A 145 -9.16 -6.79 -4.53
N ALA A 146 -9.14 -7.51 -5.65
CA ALA A 146 -8.57 -8.86 -5.71
C ALA A 146 -7.08 -8.87 -5.38
N VAL A 147 -6.32 -7.85 -5.82
CA VAL A 147 -4.91 -7.68 -5.43
C VAL A 147 -4.77 -7.47 -3.92
N ALA A 148 -5.64 -6.65 -3.32
CA ALA A 148 -5.65 -6.43 -1.87
C ALA A 148 -5.96 -7.73 -1.11
N ALA A 149 -7.00 -8.47 -1.54
CA ALA A 149 -7.39 -9.75 -0.95
C ALA A 149 -6.27 -10.79 -1.06
N GLY A 150 -5.59 -10.88 -2.21
CA GLY A 150 -4.43 -11.75 -2.41
C GLY A 150 -3.28 -11.44 -1.45
N THR A 151 -3.08 -10.16 -1.12
CA THR A 151 -2.06 -9.74 -0.15
C THR A 151 -2.40 -10.21 1.28
N VAL A 152 -3.70 -10.24 1.65
CA VAL A 152 -4.16 -10.77 2.94
C VAL A 152 -3.84 -12.25 3.07
N VAL A 153 -4.15 -13.02 2.03
CA VAL A 153 -3.95 -14.49 2.03
C VAL A 153 -2.46 -14.84 2.00
N GLY A 154 -1.68 -14.12 1.21
CA GLY A 154 -0.23 -14.37 1.04
C GLY A 154 0.63 -13.92 2.23
N GLY A 155 0.19 -12.91 2.99
CA GLY A 155 0.98 -12.29 4.06
C GLY A 155 1.33 -13.21 5.23
N PRO A 156 0.40 -13.98 5.82
CA PRO A 156 0.67 -14.90 6.91
C PRO A 156 1.57 -16.08 6.52
N GLY A 157 1.58 -16.48 5.25
CA GLY A 157 2.43 -17.57 4.73
C GLY A 157 3.92 -17.21 4.71
N GLY A 158 4.26 -15.96 4.42
CA GLY A 158 5.66 -15.50 4.35
C GLY A 158 6.36 -15.32 5.70
N GLY A 159 5.63 -15.34 6.82
CA GLY A 159 6.17 -15.19 8.17
C GLY A 159 6.50 -16.50 8.88
N LYS A 160 6.28 -17.65 8.23
CA LYS A 160 6.53 -18.98 8.78
C LYS A 160 7.78 -19.66 8.18
N ILE A 161 8.45 -19.02 7.25
CA ILE A 161 9.72 -19.42 6.65
C ILE A 161 10.81 -18.46 7.18
#